data_35c01112e90b908306c8207748026b28
#
_entry.id   35c01112e90b908306c8207748026b28
#
_cell.length_a   1.000
_cell.length_b   1.000
_cell.length_c   1.000
_cell.angle_alpha   90.00
_cell.angle_beta   90.00
_cell.angle_gamma   90.00
#
_symmetry.space_group_name_H-M   'P 1'
#
loop_
_entity.id
_entity.type
_entity.pdbx_description
1 polymer ?
#
loop_
_entity_poly.entity_id
_entity_poly.type
_entity_poly.pdbx_seq_one_letter_code
_entity_poly.pdbx_strand_id
1 'polypeptide(L)'
;MLTPPRVLVVDDERYVRGLLAELLTVWGCEADLAASGSEGLRLFKRKSYDLVLTDYVMPGGSGLELVENVRNSDAEVGVIMLTASGADLDVQGRRLGFTLLRKPLQIDDLEVAVKQALSDRKSET
;
A
#
# COMPACT_ATOMS: atom_id res chain seq x y z
N MET A 1 -14.39 -11.39 18.27
CA MET A 1 -14.56 -10.16 17.48
C MET A 1 -13.32 -9.89 16.66
N LEU A 2 -13.49 -9.65 15.38
CA LEU A 2 -12.36 -9.40 14.48
C LEU A 2 -11.94 -7.94 14.57
N THR A 3 -10.63 -7.72 14.63
CA THR A 3 -10.10 -6.35 14.51
C THR A 3 -10.16 -5.89 13.07
N PRO A 4 -10.37 -4.59 12.82
CA PRO A 4 -10.32 -4.07 11.44
C PRO A 4 -8.95 -4.28 10.83
N PRO A 5 -8.87 -4.54 9.52
CA PRO A 5 -7.57 -4.57 8.85
C PRO A 5 -6.86 -3.22 8.97
N ARG A 6 -5.56 -3.26 9.15
CA ARG A 6 -4.74 -2.05 9.26
C ARG A 6 -3.93 -1.85 7.98
N VAL A 7 -4.07 -0.66 7.39
CA VAL A 7 -3.44 -0.31 6.12
C VAL A 7 -2.47 0.85 6.34
N LEU A 8 -1.26 0.72 5.83
CA LEU A 8 -0.30 1.80 5.81
C LEU A 8 -0.38 2.49 4.44
N VAL A 9 -0.69 3.79 4.44
CA VAL A 9 -0.78 4.60 3.22
C VAL A 9 0.44 5.50 3.15
N VAL A 10 1.19 5.40 2.05
CA VAL A 10 2.41 6.20 1.85
C VAL A 10 2.27 6.98 0.55
N ASP A 11 2.12 8.30 0.67
CA ASP A 11 1.99 9.20 -0.47
C ASP A 11 2.44 10.59 -0.04
N ASP A 12 3.23 11.26 -0.87
CA ASP A 12 3.74 12.58 -0.53
C ASP A 12 2.70 13.69 -0.70
N GLU A 13 1.59 13.42 -1.40
CA GLU A 13 0.52 14.39 -1.59
C GLU A 13 -0.50 14.30 -0.46
N ARG A 14 -0.59 15.37 0.32
CA ARG A 14 -1.50 15.43 1.46
C ARG A 14 -2.95 15.14 1.09
N TYR A 15 -3.39 15.70 -0.04
CA TYR A 15 -4.78 15.54 -0.48
C TYR A 15 -5.08 14.07 -0.82
N VAL A 16 -4.16 13.43 -1.53
CA VAL A 16 -4.32 12.03 -1.90
C VAL A 16 -4.32 11.13 -0.67
N ARG A 17 -3.42 11.38 0.28
CA ARG A 17 -3.40 10.62 1.56
C ARG A 17 -4.74 10.70 2.27
N GLY A 18 -5.30 11.91 2.38
CA GLY A 18 -6.58 12.10 3.04
C GLY A 18 -7.73 11.36 2.35
N LEU A 19 -7.76 11.43 1.02
CA LEU A 19 -8.77 10.74 0.25
C LEU A 19 -8.68 9.22 0.44
N LEU A 20 -7.47 8.68 0.37
CA LEU A 20 -7.27 7.24 0.54
C LEU A 20 -7.68 6.80 1.95
N ALA A 21 -7.35 7.61 2.96
CA ALA A 21 -7.75 7.31 4.34
C ALA A 21 -9.26 7.26 4.50
N GLU A 22 -9.98 8.19 3.87
CA GLU A 22 -11.44 8.21 3.93
C GLU A 22 -12.05 6.99 3.26
N LEU A 23 -11.54 6.62 2.07
CA LEU A 23 -12.03 5.45 1.36
C LEU A 23 -11.79 4.17 2.17
N LEU A 24 -10.60 4.03 2.72
CA LEU A 24 -10.26 2.85 3.52
C LEU A 24 -11.16 2.74 4.75
N THR A 25 -11.46 3.86 5.39
CA THR A 25 -12.37 3.88 6.54
C THR A 25 -13.77 3.41 6.13
N VAL A 26 -14.26 3.89 4.98
CA VAL A 26 -15.57 3.45 4.45
C VAL A 26 -15.57 1.94 4.21
N TRP A 27 -14.45 1.39 3.78
CA TRP A 27 -14.33 -0.05 3.51
C TRP A 27 -14.00 -0.88 4.74
N GLY A 28 -14.05 -0.28 5.93
CA GLY A 28 -13.88 -1.01 7.17
C GLY A 28 -12.44 -1.20 7.63
N CYS A 29 -11.51 -0.42 7.10
CA CYS A 29 -10.09 -0.50 7.45
C CYS A 29 -9.66 0.64 8.37
N GLU A 30 -8.61 0.42 9.14
CA GLU A 30 -7.92 1.49 9.84
C GLU A 30 -6.69 1.87 9.02
N ALA A 31 -6.46 3.17 8.83
CA ALA A 31 -5.36 3.65 8.01
C ALA A 31 -4.39 4.49 8.85
N ASP A 32 -3.10 4.19 8.71
CA ASP A 32 -2.03 5.06 9.19
C ASP A 32 -1.39 5.70 7.97
N LEU A 33 -1.00 6.96 8.07
CA LEU A 33 -0.55 7.76 6.94
C LEU A 33 0.91 8.16 7.09
N ALA A 34 1.66 8.07 6.00
CA ALA A 34 3.05 8.49 5.95
C ALA A 34 3.24 9.36 4.70
N ALA A 35 4.04 10.41 4.81
CA ALA A 35 4.29 11.35 3.74
C ALA A 35 5.53 11.00 2.90
N SER A 36 6.28 9.98 3.31
CA SER A 36 7.51 9.58 2.61
C SER A 36 7.77 8.11 2.83
N GLY A 37 8.64 7.55 1.99
CA GLY A 37 9.05 6.16 2.15
C GLY A 37 9.74 5.89 3.48
N SER A 38 10.60 6.82 3.94
CA SER A 38 11.30 6.65 5.21
C SER A 38 10.35 6.67 6.40
N GLU A 39 9.36 7.57 6.39
CA GLU A 39 8.33 7.58 7.43
C GLU A 39 7.49 6.32 7.39
N GLY A 40 7.12 5.88 6.18
CA GLY A 40 6.37 4.65 6.01
C GLY A 40 7.10 3.43 6.56
N LEU A 41 8.38 3.33 6.26
CA LEU A 41 9.18 2.21 6.78
C LEU A 41 9.29 2.25 8.30
N ARG A 42 9.43 3.45 8.87
CA ARG A 42 9.48 3.61 10.32
C ARG A 42 8.19 3.13 10.99
N LEU A 43 7.04 3.49 10.41
CA LEU A 43 5.75 3.03 10.92
C LEU A 43 5.61 1.52 10.74
N PHE A 44 6.03 1.01 9.59
CA PHE A 44 5.92 -0.43 9.29
C PHE A 44 6.68 -1.27 10.31
N LYS A 45 7.82 -0.78 10.78
CA LYS A 45 8.63 -1.49 11.77
C LYS A 45 8.05 -1.45 13.18
N ARG A 46 7.18 -0.49 13.45
CA ARG A 46 6.59 -0.30 14.80
C ARG A 46 5.27 -1.01 15.00
N LYS A 47 4.52 -1.23 13.94
CA LYS A 47 3.16 -1.77 14.01
C LYS A 47 3.00 -2.89 13.01
N SER A 48 1.97 -3.70 13.21
CA SER A 48 1.60 -4.74 12.26
C SER A 48 0.59 -4.20 11.26
N TYR A 49 0.81 -4.44 9.99
CA TYR A 49 -0.08 -4.02 8.92
C TYR A 49 -0.51 -5.22 8.09
N ASP A 50 -1.71 -5.14 7.56
CA ASP A 50 -2.25 -6.16 6.66
C ASP A 50 -2.03 -5.79 5.20
N LEU A 51 -1.82 -4.50 4.92
CA LEU A 51 -1.67 -3.99 3.56
C LEU A 51 -0.84 -2.71 3.58
N VAL A 52 0.03 -2.56 2.61
CA VAL A 52 0.76 -1.31 2.33
C VAL A 52 0.29 -0.78 1.00
N LEU A 53 -0.16 0.46 0.98
CA LEU A 53 -0.62 1.17 -0.21
C LEU A 53 0.33 2.35 -0.42
N THR A 54 1.16 2.30 -1.45
CA THR A 54 2.21 3.30 -1.63
C THR A 54 2.24 3.85 -3.04
N ASP A 55 2.57 5.15 -3.17
CA ASP A 55 2.89 5.74 -4.46
C ASP A 55 4.27 5.24 -4.90
N TYR A 56 4.50 5.19 -6.21
CA TYR A 56 5.80 4.80 -6.77
C TYR A 56 6.80 5.95 -6.69
N VAL A 57 6.41 7.14 -7.14
CA VAL A 57 7.31 8.29 -7.23
C VAL A 57 7.08 9.21 -6.03
N MET A 58 8.10 9.36 -5.19
CA MET A 58 8.06 10.24 -4.03
C MET A 58 9.41 10.92 -3.86
N PRO A 59 9.42 12.18 -3.35
CA PRO A 59 10.69 12.84 -3.02
C PRO A 59 11.46 12.05 -1.96
N GLY A 60 12.75 11.90 -2.14
CA GLY A 60 13.62 11.26 -1.17
C GLY A 60 13.62 9.76 -1.22
N GLY A 61 13.01 9.15 -2.24
CA GLY A 61 13.00 7.72 -2.41
C GLY A 61 11.82 7.27 -3.23
N SER A 62 11.79 6.00 -3.60
CA SER A 62 10.70 5.46 -4.39
C SER A 62 9.86 4.49 -3.57
N GLY A 63 8.62 4.27 -4.02
CA GLY A 63 7.78 3.24 -3.44
C GLY A 63 8.41 1.86 -3.60
N LEU A 64 9.18 1.65 -4.66
CA LEU A 64 9.86 0.39 -4.89
C LEU A 64 10.89 0.09 -3.80
N GLU A 65 11.67 1.10 -3.39
CA GLU A 65 12.62 0.94 -2.28
C GLU A 65 11.90 0.59 -0.99
N LEU A 66 10.77 1.26 -0.72
CA LEU A 66 9.96 0.95 0.44
C LEU A 66 9.50 -0.50 0.42
N VAL A 67 8.99 -0.96 -0.72
CA VAL A 67 8.47 -2.33 -0.84
C VAL A 67 9.58 -3.35 -0.68
N GLU A 68 10.76 -3.08 -1.20
CA GLU A 68 11.90 -3.98 -0.99
C GLU A 68 12.23 -4.13 0.50
N ASN A 69 12.24 -3.02 1.23
CA ASN A 69 12.48 -3.05 2.68
C ASN A 69 11.34 -3.75 3.43
N VAL A 70 10.09 -3.51 3.02
CA VAL A 70 8.94 -4.19 3.61
C VAL A 70 9.05 -5.69 3.42
N ARG A 71 9.42 -6.14 2.23
CA ARG A 71 9.54 -7.58 1.94
C ARG A 71 10.67 -8.25 2.72
N ASN A 72 11.70 -7.50 3.10
CA ASN A 72 12.75 -8.05 3.96
C ASN A 72 12.23 -8.36 5.36
N SER A 73 11.20 -7.64 5.79
CA SER A 73 10.60 -7.82 7.13
C SER A 73 9.37 -8.73 7.11
N ASP A 74 8.59 -8.68 6.03
CA ASP A 74 7.32 -9.42 5.94
C ASP A 74 7.07 -9.80 4.48
N ALA A 75 7.24 -11.07 4.17
CA ALA A 75 7.03 -11.57 2.81
C ALA A 75 5.55 -11.71 2.46
N GLU A 76 4.65 -11.63 3.45
CA GLU A 76 3.24 -11.96 3.29
C GLU A 76 2.30 -10.76 3.25
N VAL A 77 2.74 -9.58 3.73
CA VAL A 77 1.87 -8.41 3.76
C VAL A 77 1.45 -8.03 2.33
N GLY A 78 0.19 -7.66 2.16
CA GLY A 78 -0.31 -7.18 0.88
C GLY A 78 0.35 -5.86 0.51
N VAL A 79 0.64 -5.65 -0.78
CA VAL A 79 1.19 -4.39 -1.26
C VAL A 79 0.48 -3.99 -2.55
N ILE A 80 0.00 -2.75 -2.57
CA ILE A 80 -0.55 -2.12 -3.77
C ILE A 80 0.30 -0.88 -4.05
N MET A 81 0.80 -0.76 -5.27
CA MET A 81 1.59 0.39 -5.70
C MET A 81 0.80 1.22 -6.69
N LEU A 82 0.78 2.53 -6.47
CA LEU A 82 0.08 3.49 -7.33
C LEU A 82 1.11 4.25 -8.15
N THR A 83 0.84 4.45 -9.44
CA THR A 83 1.77 5.20 -10.27
C THR A 83 1.07 6.00 -11.36
N ALA A 84 1.51 7.25 -11.55
CA ALA A 84 1.20 8.04 -12.73
C ALA A 84 2.24 7.85 -13.84
N SER A 85 3.36 7.21 -13.49
CA SER A 85 4.46 6.98 -14.39
C SER A 85 4.10 5.93 -15.46
N GLY A 86 4.67 6.06 -16.64
CA GLY A 86 4.60 5.03 -17.67
C GLY A 86 5.64 3.93 -17.48
N ALA A 87 6.34 3.90 -16.34
CA ALA A 87 7.36 2.90 -16.08
C ALA A 87 6.77 1.50 -16.10
N ASP A 88 7.56 0.56 -16.66
CA ASP A 88 7.19 -0.84 -16.65
C ASP A 88 7.68 -1.49 -15.37
N LEU A 89 6.75 -1.77 -14.47
CA LEU A 89 7.06 -2.37 -13.16
C LEU A 89 6.60 -3.83 -13.08
N ASP A 90 6.31 -4.46 -14.20
CA ASP A 90 5.77 -5.81 -14.20
C ASP A 90 6.73 -6.84 -13.60
N VAL A 91 8.01 -6.74 -13.93
CA VAL A 91 9.03 -7.64 -13.39
C VAL A 91 9.15 -7.48 -11.87
N GLN A 92 9.24 -6.23 -11.42
CA GLN A 92 9.34 -5.94 -9.99
C GLN A 92 8.07 -6.35 -9.25
N GLY A 93 6.90 -6.14 -9.88
CA GLY A 93 5.62 -6.53 -9.29
C GLY A 93 5.53 -8.03 -9.07
N ARG A 94 5.99 -8.82 -10.04
CA ARG A 94 6.03 -10.27 -9.87
C ARG A 94 7.06 -10.70 -8.84
N ARG A 95 8.24 -10.09 -8.85
CA ARG A 95 9.32 -10.42 -7.92
C ARG A 95 8.96 -10.08 -6.48
N LEU A 96 8.39 -8.91 -6.25
CA LEU A 96 8.08 -8.42 -4.91
C LEU A 96 6.64 -8.70 -4.49
N GLY A 97 5.81 -9.14 -5.41
CA GLY A 97 4.44 -9.55 -5.10
C GLY A 97 3.50 -8.39 -4.85
N PHE A 98 3.60 -7.29 -5.60
CA PHE A 98 2.65 -6.19 -5.44
C PHE A 98 1.70 -6.09 -6.64
N THR A 99 0.53 -5.51 -6.36
CA THR A 99 -0.43 -5.13 -7.39
C THR A 99 -0.16 -3.70 -7.81
N LEU A 100 -0.13 -3.45 -9.11
CA LEU A 100 0.11 -2.10 -9.65
C LEU A 100 -1.20 -1.50 -10.14
N LEU A 101 -1.53 -0.31 -9.65
CA LEU A 101 -2.66 0.46 -10.14
C LEU A 101 -2.15 1.78 -10.72
N ARG A 102 -2.68 2.14 -11.90
CA ARG A 102 -2.24 3.37 -12.58
C ARG A 102 -3.19 4.52 -12.26
N LYS A 103 -2.61 5.71 -12.11
CA LYS A 103 -3.39 6.94 -11.95
C LYS A 103 -3.83 7.41 -13.34
N PRO A 104 -5.01 8.06 -13.48
CA PRO A 104 -5.91 8.45 -12.40
C PRO A 104 -6.63 7.24 -11.77
N LEU A 105 -6.76 7.26 -10.45
CA LEU A 105 -7.34 6.13 -9.73
C LEU A 105 -8.83 6.00 -9.99
N GLN A 106 -9.25 4.78 -10.27
CA GLN A 106 -10.67 4.42 -10.32
C GLN A 106 -11.02 3.82 -8.96
N ILE A 107 -11.98 4.41 -8.27
CA ILE A 107 -12.34 3.99 -6.90
C ILE A 107 -12.73 2.52 -6.86
N ASP A 108 -13.49 2.06 -7.86
CA ASP A 108 -13.92 0.67 -7.90
C ASP A 108 -12.74 -0.29 -8.06
N ASP A 109 -11.77 0.06 -8.89
CA ASP A 109 -10.58 -0.77 -9.08
C ASP A 109 -9.75 -0.82 -7.81
N LEU A 110 -9.63 0.30 -7.12
CA LEU A 110 -8.90 0.36 -5.86
C LEU A 110 -9.60 -0.50 -4.80
N GLU A 111 -10.92 -0.42 -4.71
CA GLU A 111 -11.69 -1.20 -3.74
C GLU A 111 -11.48 -2.69 -3.98
N VAL A 112 -11.56 -3.13 -5.23
CA VAL A 112 -11.35 -4.54 -5.58
C VAL A 112 -9.94 -4.98 -5.19
N ALA A 113 -8.93 -4.17 -5.51
CA ALA A 113 -7.55 -4.51 -5.20
C ALA A 113 -7.30 -4.60 -3.69
N VAL A 114 -7.87 -3.66 -2.92
CA VAL A 114 -7.74 -3.66 -1.46
C VAL A 114 -8.39 -4.91 -0.86
N LYS A 115 -9.62 -5.20 -1.25
CA LYS A 115 -10.35 -6.36 -0.73
C LYS A 115 -9.68 -7.67 -1.12
N GLN A 116 -9.15 -7.75 -2.34
CA GLN A 116 -8.44 -8.93 -2.79
C GLN A 116 -7.15 -9.15 -1.98
N ALA A 117 -6.38 -8.11 -1.78
CA ALA A 117 -5.13 -8.20 -1.02
C ALA A 117 -5.37 -8.63 0.43
N LEU A 118 -6.42 -8.08 1.06
CA LEU A 118 -6.77 -8.44 2.43
C LEU A 118 -7.31 -9.86 2.52
N SER A 119 -8.08 -10.29 1.53
CA SER A 119 -8.62 -11.65 1.47
C SER A 119 -7.51 -12.68 1.29
N ASP A 120 -6.55 -12.41 0.43
CA ASP A 120 -5.41 -13.30 0.19
C ASP A 120 -4.60 -13.50 1.46
N ARG A 121 -4.36 -12.44 2.22
CA ARG A 121 -3.62 -12.56 3.48
C ARG A 121 -4.36 -13.41 4.49
N LYS A 122 -5.68 -13.26 4.59
CA LYS A 122 -6.50 -14.04 5.51
C LYS A 122 -6.55 -15.53 5.15
N SER A 123 -6.53 -15.83 3.85
CA SER A 123 -6.65 -17.21 3.40
C SER A 123 -5.41 -18.03 3.70
N GLU A 124 -4.32 -17.42 4.09
CA GLU A 124 -3.07 -18.11 4.43
C GLU A 124 -3.00 -18.53 5.90
N THR A 125 -3.99 -18.16 6.68
CA THR A 125 -4.06 -18.61 8.08
C THR A 125 -4.93 -19.88 8.23
#